data_50e4dcd890bd09192b982bc3de24dcb3
#
_entry.id   50e4dcd890bd09192b982bc3de24dcb3
#
_cell.length_a   1.000
_cell.length_b   1.000
_cell.length_c   1.000
_cell.angle_alpha   90.00
_cell.angle_beta   90.00
_cell.angle_gamma   90.00
#
_symmetry.space_group_name_H-M   'P 1'
#
loop_
_entity.id
_entity.type
_entity.pdbx_description
1 polymer ?
#
loop_
_entity_poly.entity_id
_entity_poly.type
_entity_poly.pdbx_seq_one_letter_code
_entity_poly.pdbx_strand_id
1 'polypeptide(L)'
;MNLHVIWAIVGMVLNVGVVLLAAPLFQGILRKITARIQSRQGPPIRQPYLDLLKLLGKEDIESGQTPAMQRFAAYLALASVLTAACLVPMGFRAPLNGAGDVILLIYLLTLCGICTLLAGLAAGSTYSLVGISREMMTMIALEPLFAIAIVVGAIHAHSFRLDSVLTGSVYSTARFPWSGALMLAVILLSFQAFVQRVPFDTSEAETELMEGPLMEYSGPKLALFKYASMAKLLVYSALFVAMFVPWGSGPSFFPGVGWLIFWAKVSVLVLLVTVVAATHARYRIDQAIRFFAGLLAVALVALVLATYGH
;
A
#
# COMPACT_ATOMS: atom_id res chain seq x y z
N MET A 1 -19.34 28.58 -7.74
CA MET A 1 -18.49 27.40 -7.53
C MET A 1 -18.92 26.34 -8.54
N ASN A 2 -18.04 25.94 -9.46
CA ASN A 2 -18.41 25.06 -10.60
C ASN A 2 -18.89 23.70 -10.08
N LEU A 3 -19.99 23.20 -10.65
CA LEU A 3 -20.60 21.90 -10.29
C LEU A 3 -19.58 20.77 -10.26
N HIS A 4 -18.60 20.77 -11.15
CA HIS A 4 -17.48 19.82 -11.19
C HIS A 4 -16.61 19.84 -9.94
N VAL A 5 -16.35 21.01 -9.36
CA VAL A 5 -15.55 21.14 -8.14
C VAL A 5 -16.30 20.56 -6.94
N ILE A 6 -17.61 20.79 -6.87
CA ILE A 6 -18.45 20.21 -5.78
C ILE A 6 -18.42 18.68 -5.87
N TRP A 7 -18.61 18.08 -7.05
CA TRP A 7 -18.56 16.63 -7.22
C TRP A 7 -17.18 16.04 -6.93
N ALA A 8 -16.09 16.76 -7.27
CA ALA A 8 -14.74 16.34 -6.91
C ALA A 8 -14.54 16.32 -5.38
N ILE A 9 -14.97 17.37 -4.68
CA ILE A 9 -14.87 17.45 -3.21
C ILE A 9 -15.68 16.33 -2.55
N VAL A 10 -16.92 16.12 -2.98
CA VAL A 10 -17.78 15.04 -2.46
C VAL A 10 -17.12 13.68 -2.72
N GLY A 11 -16.56 13.46 -3.90
CA GLY A 11 -15.83 12.25 -4.24
C GLY A 11 -14.60 12.02 -3.35
N MET A 12 -13.83 13.08 -3.04
CA MET A 12 -12.69 13.01 -2.13
C MET A 12 -13.13 12.58 -0.72
N VAL A 13 -14.16 13.23 -0.18
CA VAL A 13 -14.68 12.90 1.15
C VAL A 13 -15.18 11.46 1.20
N LEU A 14 -15.88 11.01 0.15
CA LEU A 14 -16.35 9.62 0.07
C LEU A 14 -15.19 8.63 -0.01
N ASN A 15 -14.19 8.85 -0.86
CA ASN A 15 -13.03 7.95 -0.97
C ASN A 15 -12.25 7.86 0.34
N VAL A 16 -11.94 9.00 0.94
CA VAL A 16 -11.28 9.05 2.25
C VAL A 16 -12.11 8.34 3.31
N GLY A 17 -13.43 8.60 3.35
CA GLY A 17 -14.35 7.94 4.28
C GLY A 17 -14.38 6.42 4.10
N VAL A 18 -14.42 5.94 2.85
CA VAL A 18 -14.38 4.51 2.55
C VAL A 18 -13.07 3.89 3.03
N VAL A 19 -11.92 4.52 2.77
CA VAL A 19 -10.61 3.99 3.22
C VAL A 19 -10.53 3.98 4.74
N LEU A 20 -10.93 5.07 5.40
CA LEU A 20 -10.92 5.16 6.85
C LEU A 20 -11.82 4.10 7.51
N LEU A 21 -12.98 3.81 6.95
CA LEU A 21 -13.87 2.78 7.48
C LEU A 21 -13.42 1.36 7.10
N ALA A 22 -12.99 1.15 5.87
CA ALA A 22 -12.64 -0.19 5.40
C ALA A 22 -11.29 -0.69 5.93
N ALA A 23 -10.28 0.18 6.14
CA ALA A 23 -8.95 -0.24 6.53
C ALA A 23 -8.90 -1.03 7.85
N PRO A 24 -9.51 -0.56 8.96
CA PRO A 24 -9.55 -1.36 10.18
C PRO A 24 -10.43 -2.61 10.06
N LEU A 25 -11.50 -2.56 9.22
CA LEU A 25 -12.36 -3.72 8.97
C LEU A 25 -11.56 -4.85 8.32
N PHE A 26 -10.84 -4.55 7.24
CA PHE A 26 -10.00 -5.53 6.56
C PHE A 26 -8.92 -6.07 7.49
N GLN A 27 -8.27 -5.23 8.28
CA GLN A 27 -7.31 -5.68 9.28
C GLN A 27 -7.93 -6.65 10.31
N GLY A 28 -9.17 -6.41 10.74
CA GLY A 28 -9.90 -7.31 11.63
C GLY A 28 -10.20 -8.66 10.98
N ILE A 29 -10.58 -8.67 9.71
CA ILE A 29 -10.80 -9.88 8.91
C ILE A 29 -9.49 -10.67 8.77
N LEU A 30 -8.38 -9.99 8.45
CA LEU A 30 -7.06 -10.59 8.33
C LEU A 30 -6.63 -11.29 9.61
N ARG A 31 -6.71 -10.60 10.77
CA ARG A 31 -6.40 -11.17 12.08
C ARG A 31 -7.23 -12.41 12.39
N LYS A 32 -8.51 -12.40 12.03
CA LYS A 32 -9.41 -13.54 12.25
C LYS A 32 -9.08 -14.74 11.35
N ILE A 33 -8.77 -14.49 10.07
CA ILE A 33 -8.37 -15.54 9.12
C ILE A 33 -7.04 -16.16 9.53
N THR A 34 -6.03 -15.35 9.86
CA THR A 34 -4.73 -15.84 10.36
C THR A 34 -4.91 -16.72 11.60
N ALA A 35 -5.74 -16.31 12.55
CA ALA A 35 -6.02 -17.10 13.75
C ALA A 35 -6.68 -18.44 13.40
N ARG A 36 -7.58 -18.47 12.42
CA ARG A 36 -8.23 -19.71 11.95
C ARG A 36 -7.24 -20.65 11.27
N ILE A 37 -6.36 -20.14 10.42
CA ILE A 37 -5.28 -20.93 9.77
C ILE A 37 -4.37 -21.55 10.84
N GLN A 38 -4.10 -20.80 11.92
CA GLN A 38 -3.27 -21.25 13.04
C GLN A 38 -4.06 -22.05 14.10
N SER A 39 -5.28 -22.48 13.80
CA SER A 39 -6.15 -23.23 14.72
C SER A 39 -6.44 -22.51 16.04
N ARG A 40 -6.48 -21.17 16.03
CA ARG A 40 -6.80 -20.31 17.17
C ARG A 40 -8.15 -19.62 16.98
N GLN A 41 -8.78 -19.17 18.07
CA GLN A 41 -10.11 -18.53 18.01
C GLN A 41 -10.08 -17.12 17.43
N GLY A 42 -9.01 -16.37 17.61
CA GLY A 42 -8.81 -15.02 17.09
C GLY A 42 -9.70 -13.94 17.71
N PRO A 43 -9.31 -12.66 17.57
CA PRO A 43 -10.08 -11.53 18.08
C PRO A 43 -11.36 -11.27 17.25
N PRO A 44 -12.34 -10.51 17.79
CA PRO A 44 -13.48 -10.05 17.03
C PRO A 44 -13.05 -9.09 15.90
N ILE A 45 -13.78 -9.06 14.78
CA ILE A 45 -13.46 -8.24 13.60
C ILE A 45 -13.40 -6.74 13.94
N ARG A 46 -14.17 -6.28 14.91
CA ARG A 46 -14.18 -4.87 15.38
C ARG A 46 -12.97 -4.47 16.23
N GLN A 47 -12.10 -5.41 16.60
CA GLN A 47 -10.99 -5.14 17.49
C GLN A 47 -10.04 -4.03 17.00
N PRO A 48 -9.66 -3.93 15.71
CA PRO A 48 -8.79 -2.85 15.25
C PRO A 48 -9.36 -1.45 15.45
N TYR A 49 -10.68 -1.28 15.36
CA TYR A 49 -11.32 0.00 15.68
C TYR A 49 -11.19 0.36 17.16
N LEU A 50 -11.40 -0.62 18.04
CA LEU A 50 -11.25 -0.44 19.48
C LEU A 50 -9.78 -0.15 19.87
N ASP A 51 -8.83 -0.84 19.21
CA ASP A 51 -7.40 -0.61 19.39
C ASP A 51 -7.01 0.82 19.00
N LEU A 52 -7.52 1.32 17.85
CA LEU A 52 -7.29 2.71 17.42
C LEU A 52 -7.92 3.72 18.38
N LEU A 53 -9.16 3.53 18.78
CA LEU A 53 -9.85 4.42 19.73
C LEU A 53 -9.14 4.44 21.10
N LYS A 54 -8.67 3.28 21.57
CA LYS A 54 -7.89 3.19 22.79
C LYS A 54 -6.57 3.97 22.71
N LEU A 55 -5.87 3.87 21.56
CA LEU A 55 -4.63 4.60 21.36
C LEU A 55 -4.84 6.11 21.26
N LEU A 56 -5.92 6.55 20.58
CA LEU A 56 -6.27 7.96 20.48
C LEU A 56 -6.66 8.57 21.84
N GLY A 57 -7.20 7.78 22.76
CA GLY A 57 -7.56 8.22 24.11
C GLY A 57 -6.41 8.13 25.12
N LYS A 58 -5.25 7.60 24.75
CA LYS A 58 -4.07 7.54 25.62
C LYS A 58 -3.29 8.84 25.60
N GLU A 59 -2.58 9.10 26.71
CA GLU A 59 -1.64 10.21 26.79
C GLU A 59 -0.49 10.04 25.79
N ASP A 60 -0.12 11.15 25.15
CA ASP A 60 0.98 11.20 24.19
C ASP A 60 2.29 11.46 24.93
N ILE A 61 3.04 10.40 25.19
CA ILE A 61 4.36 10.49 25.84
C ILE A 61 5.38 10.81 24.76
N GLU A 62 6.02 11.95 24.87
CA GLU A 62 7.08 12.37 23.96
C GLU A 62 8.42 11.85 24.46
N SER A 63 8.98 10.89 23.73
CA SER A 63 10.33 10.39 23.89
C SER A 63 11.24 10.99 22.81
N GLY A 64 12.50 11.23 23.12
CA GLY A 64 13.47 11.71 22.15
C GLY A 64 13.69 13.23 22.13
N GLN A 65 14.70 13.63 21.35
CA GLN A 65 15.19 15.01 21.32
C GLN A 65 14.38 15.94 20.39
N THR A 66 13.51 15.38 19.51
CA THR A 66 12.83 16.13 18.46
C THR A 66 11.32 15.83 18.39
N PRO A 67 10.53 16.26 19.41
CA PRO A 67 9.10 15.96 19.48
C PRO A 67 8.29 16.54 18.31
N ALA A 68 8.70 17.69 17.79
CA ALA A 68 8.04 18.32 16.62
C ALA A 68 8.16 17.42 15.36
N MET A 69 9.32 16.80 15.14
CA MET A 69 9.55 15.91 14.02
C MET A 69 8.73 14.61 14.15
N GLN A 70 8.61 14.07 15.38
CA GLN A 70 7.78 12.91 15.65
C GLN A 70 6.31 13.16 15.31
N ARG A 71 5.76 14.32 15.71
CA ARG A 71 4.39 14.72 15.37
C ARG A 71 4.22 14.91 13.86
N PHE A 72 5.14 15.66 13.24
CA PHE A 72 5.09 15.93 11.80
C PHE A 72 5.10 14.63 10.98
N ALA A 73 5.99 13.69 11.29
CA ALA A 73 6.09 12.41 10.59
C ALA A 73 4.79 11.59 10.71
N ALA A 74 4.15 11.54 11.89
CA ALA A 74 2.92 10.79 12.09
C ALA A 74 1.73 11.36 11.27
N TYR A 75 1.55 12.68 11.29
CA TYR A 75 0.49 13.32 10.49
C TYR A 75 0.75 13.20 8.99
N LEU A 76 2.00 13.39 8.57
CA LEU A 76 2.37 13.31 7.15
C LEU A 76 2.21 11.89 6.60
N ALA A 77 2.53 10.85 7.40
CA ALA A 77 2.33 9.46 7.01
C ALA A 77 0.87 9.15 6.68
N LEU A 78 -0.05 9.53 7.54
CA LEU A 78 -1.47 9.30 7.28
C LEU A 78 -1.97 10.18 6.12
N ALA A 79 -1.59 11.46 6.08
CA ALA A 79 -1.99 12.38 5.02
C ALA A 79 -1.54 11.91 3.63
N SER A 80 -0.30 11.39 3.49
CA SER A 80 0.21 10.89 2.21
C SER A 80 -0.61 9.72 1.68
N VAL A 81 -0.96 8.75 2.54
CA VAL A 81 -1.77 7.60 2.15
C VAL A 81 -3.19 8.00 1.79
N LEU A 82 -3.82 8.91 2.54
CA LEU A 82 -5.17 9.39 2.25
C LEU A 82 -5.21 10.22 0.95
N THR A 83 -4.17 11.00 0.68
CA THR A 83 -4.04 11.72 -0.60
C THR A 83 -3.85 10.74 -1.75
N ALA A 84 -3.02 9.71 -1.59
CA ALA A 84 -2.89 8.64 -2.58
C ALA A 84 -4.23 7.91 -2.83
N ALA A 85 -5.04 7.70 -1.80
CA ALA A 85 -6.38 7.13 -1.92
C ALA A 85 -7.33 7.97 -2.78
N CYS A 86 -7.18 9.31 -2.80
CA CYS A 86 -7.96 10.19 -3.67
C CYS A 86 -7.54 10.08 -5.15
N LEU A 87 -6.33 9.61 -5.43
CA LEU A 87 -5.81 9.40 -6.79
C LEU A 87 -6.14 8.00 -7.34
N VAL A 88 -6.36 7.02 -6.46
CA VAL A 88 -6.68 5.64 -6.84
C VAL A 88 -8.18 5.42 -6.89
N PRO A 89 -8.73 4.73 -7.92
CA PRO A 89 -10.15 4.40 -7.95
C PRO A 89 -10.48 3.34 -6.88
N MET A 90 -11.37 3.68 -5.96
CA MET A 90 -11.87 2.78 -4.90
C MET A 90 -13.23 2.16 -5.25
N GLY A 91 -13.35 1.68 -6.52
CA GLY A 91 -14.62 1.21 -7.08
C GLY A 91 -15.49 2.32 -7.67
N PHE A 92 -15.12 3.57 -7.46
CA PHE A 92 -15.64 4.76 -8.13
C PHE A 92 -14.52 5.43 -8.92
N ARG A 93 -14.86 6.35 -9.82
CA ARG A 93 -13.84 7.17 -10.49
C ARG A 93 -13.03 7.91 -9.44
N ALA A 94 -11.71 7.91 -9.59
CA ALA A 94 -10.85 8.65 -8.69
C ALA A 94 -11.22 10.15 -8.72
N PRO A 95 -11.44 10.80 -7.57
CA PRO A 95 -11.88 12.20 -7.53
C PRO A 95 -10.90 13.16 -8.16
N LEU A 96 -9.60 12.88 -8.04
CA LEU A 96 -8.50 13.69 -8.59
C LEU A 96 -7.97 13.14 -9.92
N ASN A 97 -8.77 12.38 -10.66
CA ASN A 97 -8.37 11.70 -11.89
C ASN A 97 -7.79 12.63 -12.97
N GLY A 98 -8.29 13.87 -13.03
CA GLY A 98 -7.82 14.86 -14.01
C GLY A 98 -6.61 15.67 -13.58
N ALA A 99 -6.24 15.65 -12.31
CA ALA A 99 -5.17 16.46 -11.73
C ALA A 99 -3.93 15.63 -11.34
N GLY A 100 -4.03 14.30 -11.37
CA GLY A 100 -2.97 13.41 -10.91
C GLY A 100 -2.14 12.82 -12.05
N ASP A 101 -0.82 12.92 -11.89
CA ASP A 101 0.14 12.21 -12.72
C ASP A 101 0.63 10.95 -12.00
N VAL A 102 1.07 10.00 -12.79
CA VAL A 102 1.69 8.75 -12.34
C VAL A 102 2.87 9.01 -11.38
N ILE A 103 3.67 10.03 -11.68
CA ILE A 103 4.83 10.41 -10.88
C ILE A 103 4.39 10.86 -9.47
N LEU A 104 3.33 11.66 -9.38
CA LEU A 104 2.77 12.10 -8.10
C LEU A 104 2.32 10.92 -7.24
N LEU A 105 1.69 9.91 -7.85
CA LEU A 105 1.25 8.72 -7.13
C LEU A 105 2.42 7.93 -6.54
N ILE A 106 3.50 7.73 -7.32
CA ILE A 106 4.71 7.06 -6.84
C ILE A 106 5.26 7.80 -5.61
N TYR A 107 5.48 9.11 -5.72
CA TYR A 107 6.04 9.88 -4.63
C TYR A 107 5.14 9.96 -3.38
N LEU A 108 3.82 9.93 -3.52
CA LEU A 108 2.92 9.90 -2.36
C LEU A 108 2.98 8.56 -1.62
N LEU A 109 3.13 7.45 -2.35
CA LEU A 109 3.22 6.14 -1.73
C LEU A 109 4.58 5.91 -1.06
N THR A 110 5.68 6.39 -1.67
CA THR A 110 7.02 6.35 -1.06
C THR A 110 7.13 7.30 0.13
N LEU A 111 6.43 8.44 0.11
CA LEU A 111 6.42 9.41 1.20
C LEU A 111 5.95 8.80 2.52
N CYS A 112 4.99 7.87 2.50
CA CYS A 112 4.58 7.15 3.70
C CYS A 112 5.75 6.36 4.33
N GLY A 113 6.56 5.68 3.51
CA GLY A 113 7.77 4.99 3.97
C GLY A 113 8.83 5.96 4.51
N ILE A 114 9.04 7.07 3.81
CA ILE A 114 9.97 8.13 4.27
C ILE A 114 9.52 8.68 5.63
N CYS A 115 8.22 8.82 5.88
CA CYS A 115 7.71 9.26 7.17
C CYS A 115 8.04 8.27 8.30
N THR A 116 8.02 6.95 8.03
CA THR A 116 8.44 5.96 9.03
C THR A 116 9.95 6.04 9.31
N LEU A 117 10.78 6.32 8.28
CA LEU A 117 12.22 6.56 8.48
C LEU A 117 12.47 7.82 9.31
N LEU A 118 11.78 8.93 9.01
CA LEU A 118 11.87 10.17 9.77
C LEU A 118 11.43 9.99 11.22
N ALA A 119 10.36 9.22 11.43
CA ALA A 119 9.87 8.88 12.75
C ALA A 119 10.93 8.14 13.58
N GLY A 120 11.51 7.11 13.01
CA GLY A 120 12.54 6.33 13.72
C GLY A 120 13.82 7.14 13.98
N LEU A 121 14.24 8.03 13.06
CA LEU A 121 15.36 8.97 13.29
C LEU A 121 15.04 9.93 14.44
N ALA A 122 13.82 10.45 14.50
CA ALA A 122 13.39 11.35 15.56
C ALA A 122 13.28 10.68 16.95
N ALA A 123 13.07 9.36 16.97
CA ALA A 123 13.07 8.56 18.21
C ALA A 123 14.47 8.42 18.82
N GLY A 124 15.51 8.29 18.01
CA GLY A 124 16.92 8.28 18.44
C GLY A 124 17.36 7.05 19.23
N SER A 125 16.55 5.99 19.31
CA SER A 125 16.92 4.75 19.98
C SER A 125 17.75 3.84 19.07
N THR A 126 18.64 3.03 19.66
CA THR A 126 19.50 2.10 18.89
C THR A 126 18.70 1.07 18.12
N TYR A 127 17.62 0.54 18.70
CA TYR A 127 16.72 -0.41 18.03
C TYR A 127 15.99 0.23 16.87
N SER A 128 15.54 1.47 17.03
CA SER A 128 14.91 2.24 15.98
C SER A 128 15.85 2.47 14.81
N LEU A 129 17.12 2.82 15.06
CA LEU A 129 18.14 3.03 14.02
C LEU A 129 18.44 1.76 13.22
N VAL A 130 18.48 0.60 13.86
CA VAL A 130 18.62 -0.69 13.15
C VAL A 130 17.37 -0.99 12.32
N GLY A 131 16.17 -0.74 12.83
CA GLY A 131 14.92 -0.86 12.09
C GLY A 131 14.90 0.02 10.85
N ILE A 132 15.31 1.30 10.97
CA ILE A 132 15.42 2.26 9.85
C ILE A 132 16.38 1.77 8.79
N SER A 133 17.55 1.27 9.16
CA SER A 133 18.54 0.80 8.18
C SER A 133 17.99 -0.35 7.33
N ARG A 134 17.25 -1.27 7.95
CA ARG A 134 16.57 -2.37 7.25
C ARG A 134 15.44 -1.85 6.34
N GLU A 135 14.63 -0.92 6.82
CA GLU A 135 13.55 -0.30 6.03
C GLU A 135 14.10 0.42 4.81
N MET A 136 15.17 1.21 4.99
CA MET A 136 15.84 1.94 3.90
C MET A 136 16.35 0.99 2.81
N MET A 137 16.99 -0.13 3.20
CA MET A 137 17.46 -1.14 2.25
C MET A 137 16.30 -1.79 1.47
N THR A 138 15.20 -2.11 2.15
CA THR A 138 14.02 -2.69 1.50
C THR A 138 13.33 -1.69 0.57
N MET A 139 13.21 -0.42 0.95
CA MET A 139 12.65 0.63 0.09
C MET A 139 13.47 0.82 -1.17
N ILE A 140 14.79 0.96 -1.09
CA ILE A 140 15.67 1.12 -2.26
C ILE A 140 15.53 -0.06 -3.24
N ALA A 141 15.28 -1.28 -2.73
CA ALA A 141 15.10 -2.45 -3.57
C ALA A 141 13.71 -2.56 -4.19
N LEU A 142 12.67 -2.06 -3.50
CA LEU A 142 11.26 -2.20 -3.90
C LEU A 142 10.74 -1.06 -4.77
N GLU A 143 11.13 0.18 -4.49
CA GLU A 143 10.63 1.36 -5.21
C GLU A 143 10.85 1.28 -6.72
N PRO A 144 12.01 0.83 -7.24
CA PRO A 144 12.21 0.67 -8.67
C PRO A 144 11.25 -0.32 -9.31
N LEU A 145 10.87 -1.41 -8.62
CA LEU A 145 9.92 -2.39 -9.15
C LEU A 145 8.56 -1.77 -9.41
N PHE A 146 8.09 -0.98 -8.44
CA PHE A 146 6.82 -0.30 -8.55
C PHE A 146 6.84 0.80 -9.62
N ALA A 147 7.93 1.58 -9.67
CA ALA A 147 8.11 2.62 -10.68
C ALA A 147 8.10 2.02 -12.11
N ILE A 148 8.81 0.90 -12.33
CA ILE A 148 8.83 0.21 -13.63
C ILE A 148 7.44 -0.29 -13.99
N ALA A 149 6.68 -0.86 -13.06
CA ALA A 149 5.32 -1.34 -13.32
C ALA A 149 4.41 -0.24 -13.84
N ILE A 150 4.49 0.93 -13.23
CA ILE A 150 3.70 2.09 -13.63
C ILE A 150 4.18 2.65 -14.97
N VAL A 151 5.50 2.69 -15.18
CA VAL A 151 6.08 3.15 -16.47
C VAL A 151 5.70 2.23 -17.61
N VAL A 152 5.67 0.91 -17.42
CA VAL A 152 5.16 -0.04 -18.43
C VAL A 152 3.71 0.29 -18.80
N GLY A 153 2.86 0.55 -17.79
CA GLY A 153 1.49 1.00 -18.03
C GLY A 153 1.41 2.32 -18.78
N ALA A 154 2.29 3.28 -18.48
CA ALA A 154 2.34 4.58 -19.15
C ALA A 154 2.84 4.48 -20.60
N ILE A 155 3.79 3.59 -20.88
CA ILE A 155 4.25 3.32 -22.26
C ILE A 155 3.10 2.79 -23.12
N HIS A 156 2.37 1.79 -22.64
CA HIS A 156 1.24 1.23 -23.38
C HIS A 156 0.06 2.20 -23.51
N ALA A 157 -0.17 3.05 -22.50
CA ALA A 157 -1.21 4.09 -22.56
C ALA A 157 -0.79 5.31 -23.39
N HIS A 158 0.46 5.41 -23.80
CA HIS A 158 1.05 6.61 -24.43
C HIS A 158 0.77 7.90 -23.66
N SER A 159 0.63 7.82 -22.33
CA SER A 159 0.25 8.94 -21.48
C SER A 159 0.71 8.73 -20.05
N PHE A 160 1.17 9.79 -19.39
CA PHE A 160 1.48 9.78 -17.95
C PHE A 160 0.29 10.15 -17.06
N ARG A 161 -0.89 10.33 -17.64
CA ARG A 161 -2.10 10.64 -16.88
C ARG A 161 -2.61 9.38 -16.16
N LEU A 162 -2.94 9.54 -14.88
CA LEU A 162 -3.43 8.44 -14.05
C LEU A 162 -4.70 7.77 -14.59
N ASP A 163 -5.59 8.55 -15.19
CA ASP A 163 -6.85 8.02 -15.73
C ASP A 163 -6.62 6.99 -16.85
N SER A 164 -5.61 7.20 -17.68
CA SER A 164 -5.28 6.26 -18.75
C SER A 164 -4.50 5.04 -18.27
N VAL A 165 -3.61 5.22 -17.27
CA VAL A 165 -2.76 4.15 -16.76
C VAL A 165 -3.53 3.20 -15.84
N LEU A 166 -4.47 3.71 -15.03
CA LEU A 166 -5.26 2.91 -14.07
C LEU A 166 -6.46 2.17 -14.71
N THR A 167 -6.59 2.17 -16.02
CA THR A 167 -7.65 1.43 -16.74
C THR A 167 -7.20 0.06 -17.28
N GLY A 168 -6.10 -0.49 -16.77
CA GLY A 168 -5.55 -1.79 -17.20
C GLY A 168 -4.68 -1.70 -18.44
N SER A 169 -4.16 -0.53 -18.75
CA SER A 169 -3.24 -0.29 -19.88
C SER A 169 -1.89 -1.01 -19.76
N VAL A 170 -1.60 -1.65 -18.63
CA VAL A 170 -0.39 -2.46 -18.44
C VAL A 170 -0.33 -3.62 -19.44
N TYR A 171 -1.49 -4.09 -19.91
CA TYR A 171 -1.55 -5.08 -20.98
C TYR A 171 -1.60 -4.36 -22.32
N SER A 172 -0.63 -4.67 -23.20
CA SER A 172 -0.63 -4.14 -24.55
C SER A 172 -1.84 -4.69 -25.35
N THR A 173 -2.21 -4.00 -26.40
CA THR A 173 -3.21 -4.50 -27.36
C THR A 173 -2.67 -5.64 -28.25
N ALA A 174 -1.42 -6.05 -28.04
CA ALA A 174 -0.78 -7.16 -28.74
C ALA A 174 -1.47 -8.50 -28.41
N ARG A 175 -1.33 -9.45 -29.31
CA ARG A 175 -1.95 -10.78 -29.19
C ARG A 175 -1.50 -11.54 -27.93
N PHE A 176 -0.30 -11.27 -27.45
CA PHE A 176 0.27 -11.79 -26.19
C PHE A 176 1.00 -10.66 -25.46
N PRO A 177 0.39 -10.06 -24.42
CA PRO A 177 0.99 -8.98 -23.64
C PRO A 177 2.02 -9.53 -22.64
N TRP A 178 3.18 -9.94 -23.13
CA TRP A 178 4.25 -10.54 -22.30
C TRP A 178 4.78 -9.58 -21.25
N SER A 179 4.93 -8.31 -21.60
CA SER A 179 5.38 -7.28 -20.66
C SER A 179 4.43 -7.11 -19.48
N GLY A 180 3.13 -7.05 -19.75
CA GLY A 180 2.10 -6.95 -18.72
C GLY A 180 2.02 -8.20 -17.85
N ALA A 181 2.12 -9.39 -18.45
CA ALA A 181 2.11 -10.66 -17.71
C ALA A 181 3.34 -10.81 -16.80
N LEU A 182 4.53 -10.45 -17.27
CA LEU A 182 5.74 -10.44 -16.45
C LEU A 182 5.63 -9.42 -15.31
N MET A 183 5.13 -8.21 -15.57
CA MET A 183 4.93 -7.20 -14.53
C MET A 183 3.89 -7.62 -13.50
N LEU A 184 2.80 -8.27 -13.92
CA LEU A 184 1.83 -8.87 -13.00
C LEU A 184 2.51 -9.84 -12.04
N ALA A 185 3.32 -10.77 -12.57
CA ALA A 185 4.05 -11.74 -11.76
C ALA A 185 5.03 -11.05 -10.79
N VAL A 186 5.81 -10.08 -11.26
CA VAL A 186 6.77 -9.32 -10.44
C VAL A 186 6.07 -8.59 -9.30
N ILE A 187 5.01 -7.84 -9.60
CA ILE A 187 4.29 -7.08 -8.57
C ILE A 187 3.55 -8.00 -7.60
N LEU A 188 2.96 -9.11 -8.08
CA LEU A 188 2.30 -10.07 -7.20
C LEU A 188 3.28 -10.71 -6.21
N LEU A 189 4.49 -11.09 -6.66
CA LEU A 189 5.53 -11.66 -5.80
C LEU A 189 6.12 -10.63 -4.82
N SER A 190 6.25 -9.37 -5.22
CA SER A 190 6.74 -8.29 -4.35
C SER A 190 5.63 -7.65 -3.50
N PHE A 191 4.36 -8.00 -3.72
CA PHE A 191 3.22 -7.34 -3.08
C PHE A 191 3.27 -7.38 -1.55
N GLN A 192 3.69 -8.50 -0.96
CA GLN A 192 3.88 -8.65 0.48
C GLN A 192 4.84 -7.61 1.06
N ALA A 193 5.89 -7.30 0.33
CA ALA A 193 6.89 -6.33 0.76
C ALA A 193 6.38 -4.88 0.66
N PHE A 194 5.60 -4.54 -0.38
CA PHE A 194 4.95 -3.22 -0.48
C PHE A 194 4.01 -2.95 0.69
N VAL A 195 3.35 -4.00 1.18
CA VAL A 195 2.42 -3.91 2.31
C VAL A 195 3.11 -4.11 3.65
N GLN A 196 4.43 -4.37 3.67
CA GLN A 196 5.22 -4.63 4.88
C GLN A 196 4.64 -5.77 5.72
N ARG A 197 4.32 -6.90 5.06
CA ARG A 197 3.80 -8.10 5.73
C ARG A 197 4.78 -9.26 5.62
N VAL A 198 4.68 -10.19 6.56
CA VAL A 198 5.43 -11.44 6.51
C VAL A 198 5.25 -12.09 5.13
N PRO A 199 6.32 -12.51 4.43
CA PRO A 199 7.68 -12.79 4.91
C PRO A 199 8.66 -11.59 4.86
N PHE A 200 8.27 -10.41 4.37
CA PHE A 200 9.15 -9.27 4.15
C PHE A 200 9.02 -8.15 5.21
N ASP A 201 8.47 -8.47 6.36
CA ASP A 201 8.38 -7.60 7.54
C ASP A 201 9.73 -7.58 8.27
N THR A 202 10.77 -7.01 7.62
CA THR A 202 12.15 -7.04 8.12
C THR A 202 12.47 -5.87 9.05
N SER A 203 11.78 -4.75 8.91
CA SER A 203 11.99 -3.54 9.71
C SER A 203 11.23 -3.53 11.03
N GLU A 204 10.02 -4.12 11.04
CA GLU A 204 9.14 -4.23 12.21
C GLU A 204 9.25 -5.61 12.90
N ALA A 205 10.38 -6.32 12.71
CA ALA A 205 10.58 -7.67 13.23
C ALA A 205 10.40 -7.74 14.77
N GLU A 206 9.17 -7.99 15.24
CA GLU A 206 8.81 -8.01 16.66
C GLU A 206 9.74 -8.89 17.53
N THR A 207 10.21 -10.01 16.97
CA THR A 207 11.09 -10.96 17.67
C THR A 207 12.55 -10.53 17.72
N GLU A 208 13.00 -9.61 16.85
CA GLU A 208 14.39 -9.16 16.73
C GLU A 208 14.58 -7.72 17.20
N LEU A 209 13.67 -6.83 16.84
CA LEU A 209 13.79 -5.38 17.00
C LEU A 209 12.58 -4.75 17.74
N MET A 210 11.71 -5.57 18.34
CA MET A 210 10.42 -5.14 18.89
C MET A 210 9.53 -4.52 17.79
N GLU A 211 9.12 -3.26 17.90
CA GLU A 211 8.35 -2.55 16.85
C GLU A 211 9.27 -1.72 15.93
N GLY A 212 10.58 -1.95 15.92
CA GLY A 212 11.54 -1.28 15.06
C GLY A 212 11.47 0.24 15.09
N PRO A 213 11.20 0.93 13.96
CA PRO A 213 11.16 2.40 13.90
C PRO A 213 10.13 3.04 14.83
N LEU A 214 9.07 2.32 15.19
CA LEU A 214 7.95 2.84 15.98
C LEU A 214 8.00 2.47 17.46
N MET A 215 9.11 1.86 17.93
CA MET A 215 9.25 1.37 19.29
C MET A 215 9.02 2.43 20.39
N GLU A 216 9.47 3.66 20.14
CA GLU A 216 9.36 4.78 21.10
C GLU A 216 8.02 5.54 21.00
N TYR A 217 7.14 5.13 20.09
CA TYR A 217 5.89 5.82 19.88
C TYR A 217 4.78 5.27 20.76
N SER A 218 3.99 6.17 21.35
CA SER A 218 2.83 5.84 22.18
C SER A 218 1.63 6.72 21.82
N GLY A 219 0.46 6.38 22.34
CA GLY A 219 -0.74 7.19 22.22
C GLY A 219 -1.18 7.52 20.80
N PRO A 220 -1.61 8.78 20.55
CA PRO A 220 -2.17 9.21 19.25
C PRO A 220 -1.20 9.07 18.07
N LYS A 221 0.10 9.34 18.27
CA LYS A 221 1.11 9.23 17.20
C LYS A 221 1.21 7.79 16.68
N LEU A 222 1.26 6.82 17.58
CA LEU A 222 1.26 5.40 17.22
C LEU A 222 -0.05 5.00 16.52
N ALA A 223 -1.19 5.54 16.95
CA ALA A 223 -2.48 5.30 16.29
C ALA A 223 -2.45 5.76 14.83
N LEU A 224 -1.88 6.93 14.54
CA LEU A 224 -1.77 7.48 13.18
C LEU A 224 -0.91 6.57 12.28
N PHE A 225 0.26 6.11 12.76
CA PHE A 225 1.10 5.17 12.00
C PHE A 225 0.40 3.82 11.75
N LYS A 226 -0.21 3.24 12.78
CA LYS A 226 -0.99 1.99 12.63
C LYS A 226 -2.15 2.17 11.65
N TYR A 227 -2.81 3.32 11.69
CA TYR A 227 -3.88 3.63 10.73
C TYR A 227 -3.34 3.80 9.31
N ALA A 228 -2.24 4.52 9.14
CA ALA A 228 -1.57 4.69 7.86
C ALA A 228 -1.16 3.32 7.25
N SER A 229 -0.61 2.41 8.04
CA SER A 229 -0.28 1.04 7.62
C SER A 229 -1.50 0.24 7.17
N MET A 230 -2.63 0.33 7.91
CA MET A 230 -3.89 -0.33 7.50
C MET A 230 -4.44 0.29 6.21
N ALA A 231 -4.42 1.60 6.07
CA ALA A 231 -4.87 2.31 4.87
C ALA A 231 -3.97 2.00 3.66
N LYS A 232 -2.65 1.92 3.87
CA LYS A 232 -1.64 1.53 2.87
C LYS A 232 -1.97 0.18 2.24
N LEU A 233 -2.33 -0.82 3.03
CA LEU A 233 -2.75 -2.14 2.54
C LEU A 233 -3.90 -2.02 1.53
N LEU A 234 -4.93 -1.24 1.85
CA LEU A 234 -6.08 -1.07 0.96
C LEU A 234 -5.73 -0.30 -0.30
N VAL A 235 -4.98 0.80 -0.18
CA VAL A 235 -4.59 1.64 -1.31
C VAL A 235 -3.74 0.85 -2.31
N TYR A 236 -2.74 0.10 -1.84
CA TYR A 236 -1.94 -0.76 -2.72
C TYR A 236 -2.77 -1.88 -3.34
N SER A 237 -3.70 -2.48 -2.59
CA SER A 237 -4.58 -3.51 -3.13
C SER A 237 -5.52 -2.97 -4.20
N ALA A 238 -6.09 -1.78 -3.98
CA ALA A 238 -6.94 -1.10 -4.94
C ALA A 238 -6.17 -0.72 -6.21
N LEU A 239 -4.96 -0.19 -6.04
CA LEU A 239 -4.06 0.16 -7.13
C LEU A 239 -3.69 -1.07 -7.97
N PHE A 240 -3.32 -2.18 -7.33
CA PHE A 240 -3.04 -3.44 -8.01
C PHE A 240 -4.23 -3.91 -8.85
N VAL A 241 -5.44 -3.89 -8.28
CA VAL A 241 -6.66 -4.29 -8.98
C VAL A 241 -6.95 -3.35 -10.16
N ALA A 242 -6.79 -2.03 -9.99
CA ALA A 242 -7.02 -1.06 -11.04
C ALA A 242 -6.05 -1.21 -12.22
N MET A 243 -4.77 -1.50 -11.95
CA MET A 243 -3.74 -1.65 -12.97
C MET A 243 -3.79 -3.01 -13.69
N PHE A 244 -3.88 -4.10 -12.93
CA PHE A 244 -3.68 -5.46 -13.45
C PHE A 244 -4.96 -6.27 -13.63
N VAL A 245 -6.06 -5.94 -12.95
CA VAL A 245 -7.30 -6.72 -12.99
C VAL A 245 -8.54 -5.82 -13.18
N PRO A 246 -8.57 -4.96 -14.21
CA PRO A 246 -9.65 -3.98 -14.39
C PRO A 246 -10.97 -4.62 -14.88
N TRP A 247 -10.92 -5.85 -15.39
CA TRP A 247 -12.06 -6.50 -16.02
C TRP A 247 -13.26 -6.63 -15.07
N GLY A 248 -14.46 -6.32 -15.59
CA GLY A 248 -15.73 -6.45 -14.84
C GLY A 248 -16.02 -5.34 -13.84
N SER A 249 -15.11 -4.37 -13.65
CA SER A 249 -15.35 -3.18 -12.79
C SER A 249 -15.81 -1.95 -13.56
N GLY A 250 -16.07 -2.09 -14.87
CA GLY A 250 -16.64 -1.04 -15.70
C GLY A 250 -18.14 -0.78 -15.44
N PRO A 251 -18.75 0.20 -16.13
CA PRO A 251 -20.17 0.46 -16.05
C PRO A 251 -20.95 -0.78 -16.50
N SER A 252 -21.49 -1.52 -15.55
CA SER A 252 -22.29 -2.71 -15.77
C SER A 252 -23.76 -2.33 -15.97
N PHE A 253 -24.54 -3.27 -16.52
CA PHE A 253 -25.99 -3.12 -16.74
C PHE A 253 -26.76 -2.80 -15.43
N PHE A 254 -26.20 -3.20 -14.26
CA PHE A 254 -26.74 -2.85 -12.95
C PHE A 254 -25.80 -1.86 -12.24
N PRO A 255 -26.29 -0.66 -11.85
CA PRO A 255 -25.50 0.29 -11.07
C PRO A 255 -25.08 -0.35 -9.72
N GLY A 256 -23.80 -0.31 -9.42
CA GLY A 256 -23.24 -0.86 -8.18
C GLY A 256 -22.60 -2.25 -8.31
N VAL A 257 -22.92 -3.06 -9.31
CA VAL A 257 -22.29 -4.38 -9.52
C VAL A 257 -20.78 -4.24 -9.76
N GLY A 258 -20.36 -3.26 -10.55
CA GLY A 258 -18.92 -2.98 -10.76
C GLY A 258 -18.20 -2.65 -9.48
N TRP A 259 -18.84 -1.94 -8.56
CA TRP A 259 -18.30 -1.63 -7.24
C TRP A 259 -18.12 -2.89 -6.38
N LEU A 260 -19.14 -3.77 -6.35
CA LEU A 260 -19.05 -5.04 -5.62
C LEU A 260 -17.96 -5.96 -6.19
N ILE A 261 -17.84 -6.06 -7.52
CA ILE A 261 -16.78 -6.84 -8.18
C ILE A 261 -15.41 -6.29 -7.82
N PHE A 262 -15.23 -4.96 -7.81
CA PHE A 262 -13.98 -4.33 -7.40
C PHE A 262 -13.59 -4.73 -5.97
N TRP A 263 -14.49 -4.58 -5.01
CA TRP A 263 -14.21 -4.93 -3.62
C TRP A 263 -14.05 -6.43 -3.38
N ALA A 264 -14.72 -7.27 -4.17
CA ALA A 264 -14.49 -8.71 -4.16
C ALA A 264 -13.05 -9.05 -4.58
N LYS A 265 -12.52 -8.42 -5.64
CA LYS A 265 -11.13 -8.60 -6.09
C LYS A 265 -10.11 -8.10 -5.05
N VAL A 266 -10.34 -6.92 -4.48
CA VAL A 266 -9.52 -6.41 -3.36
C VAL A 266 -9.52 -7.40 -2.20
N SER A 267 -10.69 -7.94 -1.85
CA SER A 267 -10.81 -8.94 -0.77
C SER A 267 -10.04 -10.22 -1.08
N VAL A 268 -10.07 -10.72 -2.32
CA VAL A 268 -9.30 -11.89 -2.74
C VAL A 268 -7.80 -11.63 -2.62
N LEU A 269 -7.31 -10.47 -3.07
CA LEU A 269 -5.90 -10.11 -2.97
C LEU A 269 -5.45 -10.00 -1.50
N VAL A 270 -6.24 -9.34 -0.67
CA VAL A 270 -5.98 -9.20 0.76
C VAL A 270 -6.00 -10.57 1.46
N LEU A 271 -6.88 -11.48 1.05
CA LEU A 271 -6.91 -12.85 1.55
C LEU A 271 -5.64 -13.61 1.15
N LEU A 272 -5.19 -13.49 -0.10
CA LEU A 272 -3.95 -14.08 -0.58
C LEU A 272 -2.75 -13.59 0.26
N VAL A 273 -2.65 -12.28 0.50
CA VAL A 273 -1.65 -11.68 1.40
C VAL A 273 -1.66 -12.35 2.77
N THR A 274 -2.86 -12.59 3.32
CA THR A 274 -3.01 -13.21 4.65
C THR A 274 -2.56 -14.66 4.67
N VAL A 275 -2.92 -15.44 3.64
CA VAL A 275 -2.53 -16.85 3.54
C VAL A 275 -1.02 -16.96 3.44
N VAL A 276 -0.38 -16.15 2.58
CA VAL A 276 1.08 -16.12 2.45
C VAL A 276 1.73 -15.72 3.79
N ALA A 277 1.23 -14.68 4.46
CA ALA A 277 1.76 -14.24 5.75
C ALA A 277 1.59 -15.29 6.87
N ALA A 278 0.54 -16.13 6.79
CA ALA A 278 0.29 -17.18 7.78
C ALA A 278 1.09 -18.47 7.55
N THR A 279 1.57 -18.73 6.32
CA THR A 279 2.22 -19.96 5.93
C THR A 279 3.74 -19.86 5.75
N HIS A 280 4.27 -18.66 5.56
CA HIS A 280 5.69 -18.44 5.31
C HIS A 280 6.42 -17.94 6.57
N ALA A 281 7.68 -18.34 6.68
CA ALA A 281 8.60 -17.77 7.67
C ALA A 281 9.16 -16.43 7.18
N ARG A 282 9.63 -15.58 8.08
CA ARG A 282 10.26 -14.30 7.77
C ARG A 282 11.60 -14.50 7.05
N TYR A 283 11.85 -13.70 6.01
CA TYR A 283 13.14 -13.68 5.34
C TYR A 283 14.15 -12.81 6.09
N ARG A 284 15.42 -13.21 6.00
CA ARG A 284 16.54 -12.36 6.41
C ARG A 284 16.73 -11.25 5.38
N ILE A 285 17.23 -10.10 5.80
CA ILE A 285 17.41 -8.93 4.95
C ILE A 285 18.24 -9.25 3.69
N ASP A 286 19.31 -10.05 3.82
CA ASP A 286 20.18 -10.43 2.70
C ASP A 286 19.43 -11.28 1.66
N GLN A 287 18.53 -12.16 2.11
CA GLN A 287 17.70 -12.97 1.25
C GLN A 287 16.65 -12.14 0.53
N ALA A 288 16.03 -11.19 1.25
CA ALA A 288 15.04 -10.29 0.68
C ALA A 288 15.66 -9.40 -0.41
N ILE A 289 16.83 -8.81 -0.17
CA ILE A 289 17.52 -7.97 -1.18
C ILE A 289 17.87 -8.77 -2.43
N ARG A 290 18.41 -10.01 -2.29
CA ARG A 290 18.70 -10.87 -3.44
C ARG A 290 17.45 -11.23 -4.23
N PHE A 291 16.34 -11.51 -3.53
CA PHE A 291 15.06 -11.79 -4.16
C PHE A 291 14.55 -10.59 -4.97
N PHE A 292 14.59 -9.38 -4.40
CA PHE A 292 14.17 -8.16 -5.10
C PHE A 292 15.09 -7.79 -6.25
N ALA A 293 16.41 -8.03 -6.13
CA ALA A 293 17.35 -7.84 -7.24
C ALA A 293 17.03 -8.78 -8.43
N GLY A 294 16.64 -10.03 -8.15
CA GLY A 294 16.17 -10.95 -9.19
C GLY A 294 14.87 -10.47 -9.85
N LEU A 295 13.91 -10.00 -9.05
CA LEU A 295 12.66 -9.44 -9.59
C LEU A 295 12.91 -8.17 -10.41
N LEU A 296 13.87 -7.34 -9.99
CA LEU A 296 14.25 -6.13 -10.73
C LEU A 296 14.80 -6.48 -12.12
N ALA A 297 15.62 -7.51 -12.23
CA ALA A 297 16.11 -7.98 -13.52
C ALA A 297 14.95 -8.42 -14.44
N VAL A 298 13.96 -9.13 -13.91
CA VAL A 298 12.76 -9.53 -14.67
C VAL A 298 11.92 -8.30 -15.06
N ALA A 299 11.77 -7.33 -14.16
CA ALA A 299 11.05 -6.09 -14.42
C ALA A 299 11.71 -5.26 -15.54
N LEU A 300 13.04 -5.20 -15.58
CA LEU A 300 13.79 -4.54 -16.66
C LEU A 300 13.57 -5.24 -18.02
N VAL A 301 13.53 -6.57 -18.03
CA VAL A 301 13.18 -7.31 -19.25
C VAL A 301 11.75 -7.00 -19.69
N ALA A 302 10.80 -6.93 -18.78
CA ALA A 302 9.42 -6.54 -19.10
C ALA A 302 9.34 -5.09 -19.64
N LEU A 303 10.13 -4.17 -19.09
CA LEU A 303 10.22 -2.79 -19.59
C LEU A 303 10.74 -2.75 -21.04
N VAL A 304 11.79 -3.53 -21.34
CA VAL A 304 12.33 -3.62 -22.72
C VAL A 304 11.28 -4.20 -23.66
N LEU A 305 10.56 -5.27 -23.26
CA LEU A 305 9.49 -5.83 -24.09
C LEU A 305 8.36 -4.81 -24.33
N ALA A 306 7.99 -4.01 -23.33
CA ALA A 306 7.00 -2.96 -23.47
C ALA A 306 7.39 -1.88 -24.50
N THR A 307 8.68 -1.52 -24.61
CA THR A 307 9.15 -0.58 -25.62
C THR A 307 9.08 -1.12 -27.05
N TYR A 308 9.09 -2.44 -27.22
CA TYR A 308 8.87 -3.11 -28.51
C TYR A 308 7.39 -3.42 -28.83
N GLY A 309 6.46 -3.07 -27.92
CA GLY A 309 5.03 -3.23 -28.11
C GLY A 309 4.48 -4.66 -27.84
N HIS A 310 5.25 -5.47 -27.09
CA HIS A 310 4.88 -6.84 -26.72
C HIS A 310 4.33 -6.96 -25.30
#